data_b9a1f7c6e0613655f9cc0d85e4586f20
#
_entry.id   b9a1f7c6e0613655f9cc0d85e4586f20
#
_cell.length_a   1.000
_cell.length_b   1.000
_cell.length_c   1.000
_cell.angle_alpha   90.00
_cell.angle_beta   90.00
_cell.angle_gamma   90.00
#
_symmetry.space_group_name_H-M   'P 1'
#
loop_
_entity.id
_entity.type
_entity.pdbx_description
1 polymer ?
#
loop_
_entity_poly.entity_id
_entity_poly.type
_entity_poly.pdbx_seq_one_letter_code
_entity_poly.pdbx_strand_id
1 'polypeptide(L)'
;RRNIERFPEDFMFQLIREEFLRCQIVTSSWGGRRYLPYAFTEQGVAMLSSVLNSKRAIQVNIGIMRIFVNIRKLVSTNKGILDQLNQLENKVQSHDKKIRTIFEVIHKPIDVKLLSPGKPFSNKKAIRDIISSCEKYIYWVDKYFSRAGLDWLSESLNSGKVKEIRILMSSEKADTKFLSLYKDLKEELKNDGMKCELRVISDNKLNADIHDRWIISENLCYNMPSTDTIARGQYSEVKRTANFPPFDEWWEKSKDIEKFRGHST
;
A
#
# COMPACT_ATOMS: atom_id res chain seq x y z
N ARG A 1 16.55 25.55 20.57
CA ARG A 1 16.46 26.84 19.82
C ARG A 1 17.83 27.51 19.60
N ARG A 2 18.89 27.26 20.43
CA ARG A 2 20.18 27.95 20.31
C ARG A 2 21.01 27.58 19.06
N ASN A 3 20.73 26.46 18.44
CA ASN A 3 21.52 25.92 17.32
C ASN A 3 20.64 25.53 16.12
N ILE A 4 19.47 26.13 15.96
CA ILE A 4 18.50 25.76 14.92
C ILE A 4 19.06 25.95 13.51
N GLU A 5 19.90 26.96 13.33
CA GLU A 5 20.58 27.27 12.05
C GLU A 5 21.51 26.15 11.55
N ARG A 6 21.87 25.19 12.43
CA ARG A 6 22.69 24.04 12.08
C ARG A 6 21.88 22.86 11.56
N PHE A 7 20.56 22.98 11.59
CA PHE A 7 19.65 21.91 11.20
C PHE A 7 18.72 22.39 10.10
N PRO A 8 19.16 22.30 8.82
CA PRO A 8 18.28 22.53 7.70
C PRO A 8 17.14 21.49 7.68
N GLU A 9 16.13 21.72 6.87
CA GLU A 9 14.89 20.92 6.87
C GLU A 9 15.12 19.44 6.54
N ASP A 10 16.16 19.12 5.78
CA ASP A 10 16.61 17.76 5.47
C ASP A 10 17.34 17.06 6.64
N PHE A 11 17.74 17.81 7.68
CA PHE A 11 18.38 17.28 8.88
C PHE A 11 17.42 17.16 10.06
N MET A 12 16.48 18.11 10.19
CA MET A 12 15.53 18.16 11.28
C MET A 12 14.23 18.82 10.83
N PHE A 13 13.12 18.18 11.07
CA PHE A 13 11.79 18.71 10.78
C PHE A 13 10.85 18.54 11.97
N GLN A 14 9.85 19.39 12.05
CA GLN A 14 8.85 19.29 13.11
C GLN A 14 7.75 18.33 12.65
N LEU A 15 7.43 17.34 13.50
CA LEU A 15 6.33 16.42 13.20
C LEU A 15 5.01 17.17 13.12
N ILE A 16 4.16 16.81 12.18
CA ILE A 16 2.77 17.22 12.17
C ILE A 16 1.96 16.41 13.20
N ARG A 17 0.80 16.92 13.60
CA ARG A 17 -0.02 16.31 14.66
C ARG A 17 -0.41 14.85 14.36
N GLU A 18 -0.64 14.54 13.11
CA GLU A 18 -1.00 13.20 12.64
C GLU A 18 0.16 12.21 12.73
N GLU A 19 1.38 12.66 12.40
CA GLU A 19 2.61 11.87 12.56
C GLU A 19 2.94 11.64 14.02
N PHE A 20 2.78 12.67 14.84
CA PHE A 20 3.00 12.57 16.28
C PHE A 20 2.04 11.56 16.94
N LEU A 21 0.78 11.52 16.54
CA LEU A 21 -0.22 10.57 17.05
C LEU A 21 0.05 9.12 16.61
N ARG A 22 0.78 8.92 15.51
CA ARG A 22 1.21 7.60 15.04
C ARG A 22 2.45 7.06 15.73
N CYS A 23 3.22 7.91 16.40
CA CYS A 23 4.37 7.48 17.19
C CYS A 23 3.88 6.82 18.47
N GLN A 24 4.04 5.49 18.60
CA GLN A 24 3.62 4.68 19.76
C GLN A 24 4.30 5.09 21.11
N ILE A 25 5.13 6.13 21.14
CA ILE A 25 5.89 6.57 22.31
C ILE A 25 5.11 7.59 23.15
N VAL A 26 3.90 7.95 22.77
CA VAL A 26 3.13 8.97 23.48
C VAL A 26 2.06 8.36 24.38
N THR A 27 2.51 7.77 25.47
CA THR A 27 1.68 7.59 26.65
C THR A 27 1.91 8.75 27.60
N SER A 28 1.13 9.82 27.50
CA SER A 28 0.93 10.70 28.65
C SER A 28 -0.54 11.04 28.75
N SER A 29 -1.14 10.52 29.77
CA SER A 29 -2.55 10.63 30.08
C SER A 29 -2.97 11.98 30.67
N TRP A 30 -2.09 12.95 30.84
CA TRP A 30 -2.46 14.30 31.34
C TRP A 30 -1.39 15.33 31.00
N GLY A 31 -1.78 16.37 30.25
CA GLY A 31 -0.95 17.52 29.94
C GLY A 31 -0.20 17.41 28.60
N GLY A 32 -0.92 17.55 27.49
CA GLY A 32 -0.30 17.54 26.14
C GLY A 32 0.79 18.62 26.00
N ARG A 33 1.92 18.27 25.34
CA ARG A 33 2.99 19.23 25.04
C ARG A 33 2.46 20.38 24.20
N ARG A 34 2.80 21.60 24.59
CA ARG A 34 2.42 22.83 23.87
C ARG A 34 2.98 22.90 22.45
N TYR A 35 4.02 22.15 22.15
CA TYR A 35 4.72 22.17 20.88
C TYR A 35 4.94 20.76 20.38
N LEU A 36 4.77 20.58 19.07
CA LEU A 36 5.07 19.33 18.40
C LEU A 36 6.57 19.04 18.45
N PRO A 37 6.99 17.78 18.63
CA PRO A 37 8.39 17.41 18.71
C PRO A 37 9.07 17.53 17.34
N TYR A 38 10.39 17.66 17.36
CA TYR A 38 11.23 17.55 16.18
C TYR A 38 11.70 16.10 15.99
N ALA A 39 11.72 15.68 14.73
CA ALA A 39 12.39 14.45 14.30
C ALA A 39 13.70 14.79 13.60
N PHE A 40 14.67 13.88 13.66
CA PHE A 40 15.99 14.04 13.07
C PHE A 40 16.23 12.92 12.06
N THR A 41 16.79 13.27 10.92
CA THR A 41 17.33 12.31 9.95
C THR A 41 18.69 11.79 10.44
N GLU A 42 19.31 10.88 9.70
CA GLU A 42 20.64 10.35 10.03
C GLU A 42 21.68 11.46 10.09
N GLN A 43 21.67 12.38 9.13
CA GLN A 43 22.54 13.55 9.12
C GLN A 43 22.24 14.47 10.30
N GLY A 44 20.96 14.62 10.63
CA GLY A 44 20.50 15.38 11.78
C GLY A 44 21.00 14.80 13.10
N VAL A 45 21.02 13.48 13.25
CA VAL A 45 21.59 12.79 14.43
C VAL A 45 23.10 13.00 14.52
N ALA A 46 23.83 12.93 13.41
CA ALA A 46 25.26 13.22 13.37
C ALA A 46 25.54 14.67 13.77
N MET A 47 24.78 15.62 13.23
CA MET A 47 24.88 17.04 13.60
C MET A 47 24.53 17.27 15.08
N LEU A 48 23.48 16.61 15.57
CA LEU A 48 23.04 16.69 16.97
C LEU A 48 24.13 16.23 17.93
N SER A 49 24.89 15.19 17.60
CA SER A 49 26.00 14.69 18.41
C SER A 49 27.09 15.74 18.59
N SER A 50 27.27 16.65 17.62
CA SER A 50 28.27 17.74 17.71
C SER A 50 27.81 18.92 18.56
N VAL A 51 26.51 19.05 18.79
CA VAL A 51 25.92 20.17 19.56
C VAL A 51 25.66 19.80 21.01
N LEU A 52 25.46 18.52 21.29
CA LEU A 52 25.18 18.04 22.65
C LEU A 52 26.48 17.88 23.47
N ASN A 53 26.47 18.41 24.70
CA ASN A 53 27.60 18.37 25.59
C ASN A 53 27.61 17.15 26.55
N SER A 54 26.75 16.16 26.31
CA SER A 54 26.77 14.93 27.12
C SER A 54 27.96 14.07 26.77
N LYS A 55 28.54 13.36 27.77
CA LYS A 55 29.67 12.44 27.57
C LYS A 55 29.38 11.44 26.43
N ARG A 56 28.14 10.94 26.34
CA ARG A 56 27.74 9.99 25.28
C ARG A 56 27.73 10.64 23.91
N ALA A 57 27.18 11.84 23.75
CA ALA A 57 27.17 12.56 22.49
C ALA A 57 28.59 12.89 22.01
N ILE A 58 29.47 13.31 22.91
CA ILE A 58 30.87 13.56 22.60
C ILE A 58 31.57 12.28 22.11
N GLN A 59 31.34 11.14 22.74
CA GLN A 59 31.91 9.86 22.29
C GLN A 59 31.39 9.44 20.91
N VAL A 60 30.11 9.62 20.64
CA VAL A 60 29.50 9.35 19.32
C VAL A 60 30.11 10.26 18.25
N ASN A 61 30.24 11.55 18.53
CA ASN A 61 30.86 12.49 17.59
C ASN A 61 32.33 12.14 17.30
N ILE A 62 33.11 11.82 18.33
CA ILE A 62 34.49 11.34 18.16
C ILE A 62 34.54 10.06 17.31
N GLY A 63 33.60 9.13 17.52
CA GLY A 63 33.46 7.91 16.70
C GLY A 63 33.22 8.22 15.23
N ILE A 64 32.25 9.10 14.94
CA ILE A 64 31.93 9.55 13.58
C ILE A 64 33.17 10.16 12.91
N MET A 65 33.89 11.06 13.59
CA MET A 65 35.09 11.69 13.04
C MET A 65 36.22 10.68 12.78
N ARG A 66 36.41 9.71 13.69
CA ARG A 66 37.39 8.63 13.48
C ARG A 66 37.08 7.77 12.28
N ILE A 67 35.82 7.38 12.11
CA ILE A 67 35.38 6.60 10.96
C ILE A 67 35.60 7.41 9.67
N PHE A 68 35.22 8.68 9.64
CA PHE A 68 35.40 9.55 8.49
C PHE A 68 36.88 9.67 8.09
N VAL A 69 37.78 9.88 9.06
CA VAL A 69 39.24 9.96 8.81
C VAL A 69 39.78 8.62 8.30
N ASN A 70 39.31 7.50 8.86
CA ASN A 70 39.75 6.18 8.43
C ASN A 70 39.28 5.85 7.00
N ILE A 71 38.02 6.17 6.67
CA ILE A 71 37.51 6.01 5.30
C ILE A 71 38.33 6.87 4.34
N ARG A 72 38.60 8.12 4.67
CA ARG A 72 39.42 9.03 3.86
C ARG A 72 40.84 8.49 3.66
N LYS A 73 41.47 7.94 4.70
CA LYS A 73 42.78 7.30 4.58
C LYS A 73 42.73 6.06 3.69
N LEU A 74 41.74 5.21 3.85
CA LEU A 74 41.53 4.01 3.02
C LEU A 74 41.33 4.38 1.55
N VAL A 75 40.55 5.43 1.28
CA VAL A 75 40.29 5.92 -0.08
C VAL A 75 41.58 6.51 -0.71
N SER A 76 42.37 7.23 0.08
CA SER A 76 43.60 7.87 -0.42
C SER A 76 44.75 6.88 -0.68
N THR A 77 44.75 5.73 0.00
CA THR A 77 45.82 4.72 -0.11
C THR A 77 45.60 3.66 -1.21
N ASN A 78 44.39 3.57 -1.76
CA ASN A 78 44.04 2.51 -2.71
C ASN A 78 43.39 3.08 -3.98
N LYS A 79 44.18 3.32 -5.04
CA LYS A 79 43.65 3.70 -6.35
C LYS A 79 42.60 2.70 -6.87
N GLY A 80 42.80 1.40 -6.63
CA GLY A 80 41.82 0.37 -7.02
C GLY A 80 40.46 0.48 -6.28
N ILE A 81 40.45 1.02 -5.06
CA ILE A 81 39.20 1.29 -4.33
C ILE A 81 38.49 2.52 -4.89
N LEU A 82 39.23 3.53 -5.36
CA LEU A 82 38.65 4.69 -6.05
C LEU A 82 37.92 4.28 -7.34
N ASP A 83 38.49 3.37 -8.12
CA ASP A 83 37.88 2.85 -9.36
C ASP A 83 36.64 1.98 -9.01
N GLN A 84 36.73 1.19 -7.94
CA GLN A 84 35.58 0.42 -7.45
C GLN A 84 34.48 1.32 -6.85
N LEU A 85 34.86 2.41 -6.14
CA LEU A 85 33.92 3.41 -5.64
C LEU A 85 33.24 4.16 -6.78
N ASN A 86 33.96 4.57 -7.81
CA ASN A 86 33.38 5.17 -9.00
C ASN A 86 32.42 4.22 -9.74
N GLN A 87 32.76 2.93 -9.81
CA GLN A 87 31.88 1.90 -10.35
C GLN A 87 30.65 1.66 -9.45
N LEU A 88 30.83 1.69 -8.13
CA LEU A 88 29.74 1.59 -7.18
C LEU A 88 28.85 2.82 -7.24
N GLU A 89 29.43 4.02 -7.32
CA GLU A 89 28.70 5.29 -7.46
C GLU A 89 27.85 5.31 -8.73
N ASN A 90 28.40 4.86 -9.86
CA ASN A 90 27.65 4.67 -11.09
C ASN A 90 26.53 3.62 -10.96
N LYS A 91 26.78 2.52 -10.24
CA LYS A 91 25.74 1.52 -9.92
C LYS A 91 24.69 2.07 -8.96
N VAL A 92 25.10 2.80 -7.94
CA VAL A 92 24.20 3.47 -6.98
C VAL A 92 23.35 4.51 -7.71
N GLN A 93 23.92 5.33 -8.58
CA GLN A 93 23.14 6.28 -9.39
C GLN A 93 22.15 5.59 -10.34
N SER A 94 22.54 4.43 -10.90
CA SER A 94 21.61 3.63 -11.69
C SER A 94 20.53 2.96 -10.83
N HIS A 95 20.88 2.56 -9.62
CA HIS A 95 19.93 2.06 -8.62
C HIS A 95 19.06 3.17 -8.06
N ASP A 96 19.60 4.39 -7.83
CA ASP A 96 18.82 5.55 -7.42
C ASP A 96 17.75 5.94 -8.45
N LYS A 97 18.05 5.82 -9.74
CA LYS A 97 17.00 5.97 -10.77
C LYS A 97 15.93 4.88 -10.64
N LYS A 98 16.32 3.63 -10.46
CA LYS A 98 15.38 2.51 -10.26
C LYS A 98 14.66 2.63 -8.92
N ILE A 99 15.37 3.01 -7.87
CA ILE A 99 14.81 3.26 -6.54
C ILE A 99 13.88 4.48 -6.57
N ARG A 100 14.22 5.58 -7.25
CA ARG A 100 13.29 6.71 -7.45
C ARG A 100 12.05 6.27 -8.21
N THR A 101 12.19 5.47 -9.25
CA THR A 101 11.03 4.90 -9.96
C THR A 101 10.21 3.99 -9.03
N ILE A 102 10.88 3.18 -8.21
CA ILE A 102 10.24 2.34 -7.19
C ILE A 102 9.67 3.23 -6.06
N PHE A 103 10.41 4.26 -5.62
CA PHE A 103 9.93 5.23 -4.63
C PHE A 103 8.81 6.12 -5.16
N GLU A 104 8.80 6.50 -6.42
CA GLU A 104 7.67 7.19 -7.05
C GLU A 104 6.44 6.27 -7.16
N VAL A 105 6.66 4.97 -7.30
CA VAL A 105 5.59 3.96 -7.24
C VAL A 105 5.17 3.67 -5.80
N ILE A 106 6.10 3.65 -4.84
CA ILE A 106 5.85 3.34 -3.42
C ILE A 106 5.44 4.59 -2.62
N HIS A 107 5.96 5.78 -2.94
CA HIS A 107 5.65 7.06 -2.28
C HIS A 107 4.61 7.90 -3.04
N LYS A 108 3.90 7.31 -4.00
CA LYS A 108 2.52 7.80 -4.09
C LYS A 108 1.98 7.67 -2.68
N PRO A 109 1.52 8.77 -2.04
CA PRO A 109 1.11 8.76 -0.65
C PRO A 109 0.26 7.52 -0.43
N ILE A 110 0.46 6.81 0.67
CA ILE A 110 -0.43 5.69 1.04
C ILE A 110 -1.81 6.32 1.03
N ASP A 111 -2.52 6.17 -0.08
CA ASP A 111 -3.79 6.83 -0.31
C ASP A 111 -4.79 6.09 0.57
N VAL A 112 -4.84 6.49 1.84
CA VAL A 112 -5.83 6.00 2.79
C VAL A 112 -7.07 6.82 2.59
N LYS A 113 -8.03 6.27 1.88
CA LYS A 113 -9.36 6.87 1.78
C LYS A 113 -10.21 6.40 2.96
N LEU A 114 -10.57 7.33 3.82
CA LEU A 114 -11.50 7.07 4.92
C LEU A 114 -12.94 7.09 4.38
N LEU A 115 -13.64 5.99 4.57
CA LEU A 115 -15.05 5.85 4.26
C LEU A 115 -15.84 6.18 5.54
N SER A 116 -16.61 7.26 5.49
CA SER A 116 -17.33 7.78 6.66
C SER A 116 -18.82 7.40 6.62
N PRO A 117 -19.46 7.04 7.75
CA PRO A 117 -20.89 6.75 7.80
C PRO A 117 -21.66 7.96 7.33
N GLY A 118 -21.97 8.80 7.18
CA GLY A 118 -22.72 9.97 6.72
C GLY A 118 -22.39 10.43 5.28
N LYS A 119 -21.50 9.71 4.58
CA LYS A 119 -21.06 10.10 3.21
C LYS A 119 -21.15 8.97 2.18
N PRO A 120 -22.31 8.33 2.00
CA PRO A 120 -22.45 7.15 1.15
C PRO A 120 -22.07 7.41 -0.32
N PHE A 121 -22.39 8.58 -0.86
CA PHE A 121 -22.04 8.95 -2.22
C PHE A 121 -20.52 9.14 -2.41
N SER A 122 -19.86 9.80 -1.45
CA SER A 122 -18.41 9.98 -1.50
C SER A 122 -17.68 8.65 -1.35
N ASN A 123 -18.18 7.73 -0.52
CA ASN A 123 -17.65 6.39 -0.35
C ASN A 123 -17.74 5.59 -1.66
N LYS A 124 -18.92 5.59 -2.31
CA LYS A 124 -19.10 4.95 -3.63
C LYS A 124 -18.18 5.56 -4.68
N LYS A 125 -18.08 6.89 -4.72
CA LYS A 125 -17.18 7.58 -5.65
C LYS A 125 -15.73 7.14 -5.45
N ALA A 126 -15.26 7.04 -4.21
CA ALA A 126 -13.89 6.60 -3.92
C ALA A 126 -13.59 5.21 -4.49
N ILE A 127 -14.54 4.27 -4.40
CA ILE A 127 -14.37 2.93 -4.96
C ILE A 127 -14.40 2.96 -6.50
N ARG A 128 -15.30 3.72 -7.08
CA ARG A 128 -15.38 3.90 -8.53
C ARG A 128 -14.10 4.51 -9.11
N ASP A 129 -13.53 5.49 -8.44
CA ASP A 129 -12.26 6.11 -8.83
C ASP A 129 -11.11 5.07 -8.82
N ILE A 130 -11.11 4.15 -7.84
CA ILE A 130 -10.15 3.05 -7.78
C ILE A 130 -10.34 2.11 -8.97
N ILE A 131 -11.57 1.65 -9.24
CA ILE A 131 -11.88 0.76 -10.37
C ILE A 131 -11.48 1.41 -11.69
N SER A 132 -11.82 2.69 -11.88
CA SER A 132 -11.49 3.45 -13.10
C SER A 132 -9.99 3.67 -13.30
N SER A 133 -9.19 3.60 -12.22
CA SER A 133 -7.74 3.74 -12.26
C SER A 133 -7.01 2.43 -12.57
N CYS A 134 -7.71 1.29 -12.57
CA CYS A 134 -7.14 0.00 -12.87
C CYS A 134 -6.79 -0.14 -14.35
N GLU A 135 -5.70 -0.86 -14.63
CA GLU A 135 -5.17 -1.10 -15.97
C GLU A 135 -4.86 -2.58 -16.17
N LYS A 136 -5.03 -3.09 -17.38
CA LYS A 136 -4.87 -4.45 -17.85
C LYS A 136 -5.83 -5.45 -17.21
N TYR A 137 -5.86 -5.58 -15.89
CA TYR A 137 -6.73 -6.52 -15.21
C TYR A 137 -7.25 -5.95 -13.88
N ILE A 138 -8.34 -6.53 -13.39
CA ILE A 138 -8.86 -6.34 -12.04
C ILE A 138 -9.05 -7.70 -11.40
N TYR A 139 -8.31 -7.98 -10.31
CA TYR A 139 -8.54 -9.14 -9.46
C TYR A 139 -9.12 -8.65 -8.15
N TRP A 140 -10.34 -9.08 -7.87
CA TRP A 140 -11.07 -8.65 -6.68
C TRP A 140 -11.29 -9.82 -5.72
N VAL A 141 -10.70 -9.73 -4.54
CA VAL A 141 -10.85 -10.71 -3.47
C VAL A 141 -11.74 -10.12 -2.39
N ASP A 142 -12.93 -10.65 -2.21
CA ASP A 142 -13.83 -10.25 -1.13
C ASP A 142 -14.79 -11.40 -0.78
N LYS A 143 -14.59 -12.03 0.39
CA LYS A 143 -15.48 -13.11 0.85
C LYS A 143 -16.96 -12.71 0.90
N TYR A 144 -17.22 -11.44 1.13
CA TYR A 144 -18.55 -10.87 1.24
C TYR A 144 -18.92 -10.06 -0.01
N PHE A 145 -18.32 -10.40 -1.15
CA PHE A 145 -18.62 -9.73 -2.41
C PHE A 145 -20.13 -9.77 -2.68
N SER A 146 -20.69 -8.62 -2.95
CA SER A 146 -22.14 -8.43 -3.07
C SER A 146 -22.54 -7.82 -4.41
N ARG A 147 -23.84 -7.70 -4.67
CA ARG A 147 -24.38 -7.03 -5.86
C ARG A 147 -23.82 -5.63 -6.06
N ALA A 148 -23.60 -4.91 -4.96
CA ALA A 148 -22.98 -3.58 -5.04
C ALA A 148 -21.60 -3.60 -5.73
N GLY A 149 -20.84 -4.68 -5.58
CA GLY A 149 -19.57 -4.85 -6.30
C GLY A 149 -19.76 -5.01 -7.81
N LEU A 150 -20.80 -5.75 -8.25
CA LEU A 150 -21.15 -5.87 -9.66
C LEU A 150 -21.59 -4.52 -10.24
N ASP A 151 -22.44 -3.78 -9.51
CA ASP A 151 -22.90 -2.44 -9.92
C ASP A 151 -21.71 -1.48 -10.08
N TRP A 152 -20.78 -1.48 -9.13
CA TRP A 152 -19.59 -0.61 -9.21
C TRP A 152 -18.65 -0.99 -10.34
N LEU A 153 -18.53 -2.28 -10.65
CA LEU A 153 -17.77 -2.73 -11.83
C LEU A 153 -18.46 -2.21 -13.10
N SER A 154 -19.75 -2.45 -13.29
CA SER A 154 -20.45 -2.02 -14.50
C SER A 154 -20.42 -0.51 -14.71
N GLU A 155 -20.52 0.28 -13.63
CA GLU A 155 -20.56 1.74 -13.69
C GLU A 155 -19.19 2.40 -13.88
N SER A 156 -18.08 1.71 -13.59
CA SER A 156 -16.77 2.36 -13.44
C SER A 156 -15.65 1.72 -14.24
N LEU A 157 -15.90 0.59 -14.89
CA LEU A 157 -14.92 -0.07 -15.74
C LEU A 157 -14.53 0.78 -16.94
N ASN A 158 -13.25 0.83 -17.21
CA ASN A 158 -12.73 1.39 -18.45
C ASN A 158 -12.35 0.24 -19.41
N SER A 159 -13.26 -0.07 -20.34
CA SER A 159 -13.08 -1.17 -21.32
C SER A 159 -11.86 -0.98 -22.24
N GLY A 160 -11.41 0.27 -22.41
CA GLY A 160 -10.18 0.57 -23.14
C GLY A 160 -8.91 0.16 -22.40
N LYS A 161 -8.94 0.09 -21.06
CA LYS A 161 -7.77 -0.16 -20.22
C LYS A 161 -7.74 -1.56 -19.62
N VAL A 162 -8.88 -2.09 -19.19
CA VAL A 162 -9.01 -3.40 -18.54
C VAL A 162 -9.43 -4.45 -19.57
N LYS A 163 -8.80 -5.63 -19.51
CA LYS A 163 -9.10 -6.76 -20.41
C LYS A 163 -9.53 -8.02 -19.66
N GLU A 164 -9.22 -8.11 -18.39
CA GLU A 164 -9.54 -9.28 -17.58
C GLU A 164 -10.03 -8.88 -16.18
N ILE A 165 -11.06 -9.56 -15.73
CA ILE A 165 -11.63 -9.41 -14.39
C ILE A 165 -11.74 -10.79 -13.75
N ARG A 166 -11.19 -10.95 -12.55
CA ARG A 166 -11.32 -12.14 -11.74
C ARG A 166 -11.88 -11.78 -10.37
N ILE A 167 -12.98 -12.42 -9.99
CA ILE A 167 -13.61 -12.21 -8.69
C ILE A 167 -13.49 -13.49 -7.87
N LEU A 168 -12.98 -13.35 -6.65
CA LEU A 168 -12.86 -14.43 -5.68
C LEU A 168 -13.69 -14.11 -4.44
N MET A 169 -14.73 -14.92 -4.16
CA MET A 169 -15.67 -14.69 -3.08
C MET A 169 -16.01 -15.97 -2.29
N SER A 170 -16.72 -15.85 -1.18
CA SER A 170 -17.26 -17.04 -0.48
C SER A 170 -18.49 -17.60 -1.24
N SER A 171 -18.60 -18.93 -1.24
CA SER A 171 -19.74 -19.63 -1.85
C SER A 171 -21.07 -19.28 -1.19
N GLU A 172 -21.08 -18.92 0.09
CA GLU A 172 -22.28 -18.56 0.85
C GLU A 172 -23.02 -17.32 0.34
N LYS A 173 -22.31 -16.43 -0.34
CA LYS A 173 -22.85 -15.17 -0.88
C LYS A 173 -23.36 -15.27 -2.32
N ALA A 174 -23.18 -16.40 -2.97
CA ALA A 174 -23.56 -16.64 -4.35
C ALA A 174 -25.03 -17.10 -4.47
N ASP A 175 -25.99 -16.25 -4.07
CA ASP A 175 -27.43 -16.54 -4.24
C ASP A 175 -27.87 -16.49 -5.71
N THR A 176 -29.07 -17.01 -6.00
CA THR A 176 -29.61 -17.09 -7.36
C THR A 176 -29.73 -15.73 -8.05
N LYS A 177 -30.10 -14.68 -7.28
CA LYS A 177 -30.22 -13.32 -7.83
C LYS A 177 -28.86 -12.71 -8.14
N PHE A 178 -27.87 -12.92 -7.28
CA PHE A 178 -26.49 -12.49 -7.54
C PHE A 178 -25.95 -13.15 -8.81
N LEU A 179 -26.17 -14.45 -8.97
CA LEU A 179 -25.68 -15.18 -10.15
C LEU A 179 -26.35 -14.78 -11.46
N SER A 180 -27.63 -14.40 -11.42
CA SER A 180 -28.28 -13.84 -12.61
C SER A 180 -27.60 -12.54 -13.01
N LEU A 181 -27.42 -11.59 -12.09
CA LEU A 181 -26.73 -10.32 -12.35
C LEU A 181 -25.28 -10.52 -12.81
N TYR A 182 -24.58 -11.47 -12.22
CA TYR A 182 -23.23 -11.80 -12.66
C TYR A 182 -23.19 -12.32 -14.10
N LYS A 183 -24.14 -13.18 -14.50
CA LYS A 183 -24.22 -13.67 -15.88
C LYS A 183 -24.49 -12.55 -16.87
N ASP A 184 -25.43 -11.67 -16.54
CA ASP A 184 -25.76 -10.51 -17.38
C ASP A 184 -24.52 -9.62 -17.56
N LEU A 185 -23.82 -9.27 -16.46
CA LEU A 185 -22.59 -8.49 -16.50
C LEU A 185 -21.48 -9.21 -17.29
N LYS A 186 -21.32 -10.52 -17.11
CA LYS A 186 -20.31 -11.31 -17.83
C LYS A 186 -20.54 -11.28 -19.33
N GLU A 187 -21.80 -11.32 -19.79
CA GLU A 187 -22.16 -11.22 -21.19
C GLU A 187 -21.90 -9.83 -21.78
N GLU A 188 -22.26 -8.78 -21.06
CA GLU A 188 -21.94 -7.39 -21.45
C GLU A 188 -20.43 -7.19 -21.60
N LEU A 189 -19.66 -7.59 -20.59
CA LEU A 189 -18.20 -7.46 -20.61
C LEU A 189 -17.55 -8.27 -21.74
N LYS A 190 -18.09 -9.44 -22.04
CA LYS A 190 -17.63 -10.26 -23.17
C LYS A 190 -17.86 -9.56 -24.51
N ASN A 191 -18.98 -8.89 -24.68
CA ASN A 191 -19.28 -8.11 -25.87
C ASN A 191 -18.30 -6.93 -26.04
N ASP A 192 -17.83 -6.36 -24.93
CA ASP A 192 -16.81 -5.32 -24.88
C ASP A 192 -15.37 -5.86 -24.99
N GLY A 193 -15.21 -7.16 -25.24
CA GLY A 193 -13.91 -7.82 -25.42
C GLY A 193 -13.14 -8.04 -24.12
N MET A 194 -13.83 -8.05 -22.98
CA MET A 194 -13.25 -8.32 -21.67
C MET A 194 -13.59 -9.73 -21.20
N LYS A 195 -12.64 -10.36 -20.52
CA LYS A 195 -12.84 -11.66 -19.85
C LYS A 195 -13.25 -11.43 -18.40
N CYS A 196 -14.37 -12.02 -17.98
CA CYS A 196 -14.83 -11.96 -16.59
C CYS A 196 -15.03 -13.37 -16.04
N GLU A 197 -14.35 -13.69 -14.93
CA GLU A 197 -14.44 -14.98 -14.26
C GLU A 197 -14.73 -14.78 -12.77
N LEU A 198 -15.55 -15.67 -12.22
CA LEU A 198 -15.88 -15.69 -10.80
C LEU A 198 -15.60 -17.09 -10.25
N ARG A 199 -14.83 -17.12 -9.17
CA ARG A 199 -14.56 -18.35 -8.42
C ARG A 199 -14.97 -18.22 -6.95
N VAL A 200 -15.22 -19.35 -6.34
CA VAL A 200 -15.63 -19.43 -4.94
C VAL A 200 -14.62 -20.17 -4.09
N ILE A 201 -14.43 -19.64 -2.89
CA ILE A 201 -13.65 -20.28 -1.83
C ILE A 201 -14.52 -21.36 -1.23
N SER A 202 -14.18 -22.63 -1.46
CA SER A 202 -14.92 -23.80 -0.97
C SER A 202 -14.17 -24.59 0.09
N ASP A 203 -12.89 -24.27 0.33
CA ASP A 203 -12.04 -24.92 1.30
C ASP A 203 -11.92 -24.09 2.57
N ASN A 204 -12.12 -24.70 3.72
CA ASN A 204 -12.01 -24.05 5.04
C ASN A 204 -10.61 -23.52 5.32
N LYS A 205 -9.57 -24.21 4.86
CA LYS A 205 -8.18 -23.75 5.02
C LYS A 205 -7.91 -22.51 4.20
N LEU A 206 -8.29 -22.52 2.92
CA LEU A 206 -8.18 -21.34 2.05
C LEU A 206 -9.03 -20.18 2.59
N ASN A 207 -10.20 -20.48 3.13
CA ASN A 207 -11.04 -19.47 3.77
C ASN A 207 -10.40 -18.87 5.03
N ALA A 208 -9.64 -19.64 5.79
CA ALA A 208 -8.87 -19.15 6.93
C ALA A 208 -7.67 -18.31 6.51
N ASP A 209 -6.99 -18.65 5.42
CA ASP A 209 -5.80 -17.93 4.94
C ASP A 209 -6.13 -16.54 4.36
N ILE A 210 -7.34 -16.35 3.80
CA ILE A 210 -7.76 -15.08 3.22
C ILE A 210 -8.45 -14.23 4.30
N HIS A 211 -7.73 -13.38 4.99
CA HIS A 211 -8.28 -12.46 6.00
C HIS A 211 -8.70 -11.12 5.42
N ASP A 212 -7.95 -10.62 4.48
CA ASP A 212 -8.12 -9.29 3.89
C ASP A 212 -8.89 -9.33 2.57
N ARG A 213 -9.35 -8.17 2.13
CA ARG A 213 -10.03 -7.97 0.86
C ARG A 213 -9.20 -7.05 0.00
N TRP A 214 -9.16 -7.37 -1.31
CA TRP A 214 -8.22 -6.74 -2.20
C TRP A 214 -8.85 -6.36 -3.54
N ILE A 215 -8.48 -5.19 -4.05
CA ILE A 215 -8.52 -4.90 -5.48
C ILE A 215 -7.10 -4.82 -5.98
N ILE A 216 -6.75 -5.64 -6.96
CA ILE A 216 -5.41 -5.79 -7.52
C ILE A 216 -5.47 -5.48 -9.01
N SER A 217 -4.58 -4.65 -9.49
CA SER A 217 -4.36 -4.34 -10.89
C SER A 217 -2.85 -4.30 -11.17
N GLU A 218 -2.42 -4.06 -12.39
CA GLU A 218 -1.00 -4.16 -12.78
C GLU A 218 -0.05 -3.39 -11.83
N ASN A 219 -0.40 -2.14 -11.51
CA ASN A 219 0.44 -1.26 -10.69
C ASN A 219 -0.27 -0.77 -9.42
N LEU A 220 -1.42 -1.37 -9.10
CA LEU A 220 -2.27 -0.92 -8.01
C LEU A 220 -2.72 -2.11 -7.17
N CYS A 221 -2.56 -1.99 -5.87
CA CYS A 221 -3.10 -2.94 -4.91
C CYS A 221 -3.73 -2.16 -3.75
N TYR A 222 -5.00 -2.45 -3.48
CA TYR A 222 -5.75 -1.83 -2.40
C TYR A 222 -6.27 -2.89 -1.44
N ASN A 223 -5.97 -2.73 -0.16
CA ASN A 223 -6.70 -3.41 0.90
C ASN A 223 -8.00 -2.64 1.17
N MET A 224 -9.11 -3.33 1.21
CA MET A 224 -10.45 -2.72 1.26
C MET A 224 -11.33 -3.35 2.33
N PRO A 225 -12.35 -2.64 2.83
CA PRO A 225 -13.46 -3.26 3.50
C PRO A 225 -14.28 -4.10 2.51
N SER A 226 -15.17 -4.97 3.02
CA SER A 226 -16.05 -5.73 2.13
C SER A 226 -17.03 -4.82 1.37
N THR A 227 -17.45 -5.27 0.19
CA THR A 227 -18.48 -4.56 -0.60
C THR A 227 -19.76 -4.33 0.20
N ASP A 228 -20.12 -5.28 1.07
CA ASP A 228 -21.27 -5.19 1.97
C ASP A 228 -21.09 -4.09 3.03
N THR A 229 -19.90 -4.01 3.64
CA THR A 229 -19.56 -2.96 4.62
C THR A 229 -19.65 -1.56 4.00
N ILE A 230 -19.12 -1.41 2.80
CA ILE A 230 -19.13 -0.14 2.07
C ILE A 230 -20.56 0.24 1.67
N ALA A 231 -21.33 -0.73 1.18
CA ALA A 231 -22.72 -0.51 0.77
C ALA A 231 -23.62 -0.07 1.94
N ARG A 232 -23.35 -0.59 3.14
CA ARG A 232 -24.05 -0.18 4.38
C ARG A 232 -23.58 1.15 4.95
N GLY A 233 -22.54 1.76 4.37
CA GLY A 233 -22.01 3.04 4.82
C GLY A 233 -21.33 2.98 6.18
N GLN A 234 -20.74 1.85 6.55
CA GLN A 234 -20.00 1.71 7.81
C GLN A 234 -18.64 2.41 7.71
N TYR A 235 -18.15 2.90 8.86
CA TYR A 235 -16.80 3.48 8.93
C TYR A 235 -15.75 2.43 8.58
N SER A 236 -14.87 2.77 7.65
CA SER A 236 -13.83 1.85 7.17
C SER A 236 -12.73 2.59 6.41
N GLU A 237 -11.64 1.88 6.12
CA GLU A 237 -10.49 2.42 5.40
C GLU A 237 -10.25 1.63 4.13
N VAL A 238 -9.94 2.35 3.05
CA VAL A 238 -9.35 1.78 1.83
C VAL A 238 -7.89 2.20 1.80
N LYS A 239 -6.99 1.24 1.83
CA LYS A 239 -5.56 1.48 1.94
C LYS A 239 -4.82 0.96 0.71
N ARG A 240 -4.14 1.84 -0.01
CA ARG A 240 -3.20 1.43 -1.03
C ARG A 240 -1.98 0.76 -0.39
N THR A 241 -1.51 -0.34 -0.96
CA THR A 241 -0.34 -1.07 -0.48
C THR A 241 0.59 -1.43 -1.63
N ALA A 242 1.86 -1.57 -1.32
CA ALA A 242 2.86 -2.13 -2.22
C ALA A 242 2.96 -3.66 -2.12
N ASN A 243 2.38 -4.25 -1.08
CA ASN A 243 2.38 -5.70 -0.86
C ASN A 243 1.21 -6.33 -1.59
N PHE A 244 1.50 -7.06 -2.66
CA PHE A 244 0.52 -7.82 -3.40
C PHE A 244 0.28 -9.16 -2.70
N PRO A 245 -0.98 -9.55 -2.46
CA PRO A 245 -1.28 -10.87 -1.90
C PRO A 245 -1.03 -11.97 -2.94
N PRO A 246 -0.88 -13.23 -2.52
CA PRO A 246 -0.65 -14.37 -3.42
C PRO A 246 -1.95 -14.80 -4.14
N PHE A 247 -2.49 -13.90 -4.97
CA PHE A 247 -3.78 -14.08 -5.63
C PHE A 247 -3.83 -15.33 -6.52
N ASP A 248 -2.79 -15.58 -7.30
CA ASP A 248 -2.77 -16.71 -8.24
C ASP A 248 -2.84 -18.05 -7.50
N GLU A 249 -2.17 -18.17 -6.34
CA GLU A 249 -2.26 -19.34 -5.49
C GLU A 249 -3.68 -19.56 -4.95
N TRP A 250 -4.35 -18.48 -4.51
CA TRP A 250 -5.73 -18.55 -4.05
C TRP A 250 -6.71 -18.88 -5.19
N TRP A 251 -6.43 -18.32 -6.36
CA TRP A 251 -7.23 -18.55 -7.56
C TRP A 251 -7.18 -20.01 -8.01
N GLU A 252 -6.01 -20.63 -8.04
CA GLU A 252 -5.84 -22.04 -8.42
C GLU A 252 -6.52 -22.99 -7.45
N LYS A 253 -6.50 -22.69 -6.15
CA LYS A 253 -7.16 -23.48 -5.11
C LYS A 253 -8.68 -23.27 -5.04
N SER A 254 -9.21 -22.27 -5.71
CA SER A 254 -10.63 -21.95 -5.72
C SER A 254 -11.39 -22.71 -6.79
N LYS A 255 -12.73 -22.77 -6.68
CA LYS A 255 -13.58 -23.47 -7.64
C LYS A 255 -14.37 -22.48 -8.50
N ASP A 256 -14.45 -22.76 -9.79
CA ASP A 256 -15.33 -22.04 -10.70
C ASP A 256 -16.79 -22.14 -10.23
N ILE A 257 -17.50 -21.02 -10.20
CA ILE A 257 -18.87 -20.94 -9.66
C ILE A 257 -19.84 -21.80 -10.49
N GLU A 258 -19.65 -21.88 -11.80
CA GLU A 258 -20.51 -22.64 -12.71
C GLU A 258 -20.35 -24.15 -12.46
N LYS A 259 -19.12 -24.60 -12.18
CA LYS A 259 -18.82 -26.01 -11.83
C LYS A 259 -19.20 -26.34 -10.39
N PHE A 260 -19.13 -25.39 -9.48
CA PHE A 260 -19.44 -25.59 -8.07
C PHE A 260 -20.91 -25.98 -7.85
N ARG A 261 -21.86 -25.39 -8.60
CA ARG A 261 -23.29 -25.69 -8.48
C ARG A 261 -23.76 -26.96 -9.19
N GLY A 262 -22.98 -27.47 -10.14
CA GLY A 262 -23.31 -28.72 -10.82
C GLY A 262 -23.26 -29.96 -9.92
N HIS A 263 -22.82 -29.84 -8.65
CA HIS A 263 -22.70 -30.92 -7.67
C HIS A 263 -23.66 -30.78 -6.48
N SER A 264 -24.58 -29.80 -6.50
CA SER A 264 -25.51 -29.50 -5.40
C SER A 264 -26.98 -29.69 -5.79
N THR A 265 -27.25 -30.55 -6.79
CA THR A 265 -28.60 -31.04 -7.16
C THR A 265 -28.74 -32.50 -6.81
#